data_d27bb95f7a53c8c9fe75d342d6f7be50
#
_entry.id   d27bb95f7a53c8c9fe75d342d6f7be50
#
_cell.length_a   1.000
_cell.length_b   1.000
_cell.length_c   1.000
_cell.angle_alpha   90.00
_cell.angle_beta   90.00
_cell.angle_gamma   90.00
#
_symmetry.space_group_name_H-M   'P 1'
#
loop_
_entity.id
_entity.type
_entity.pdbx_description
1 polymer ?
#
loop_
_entity_poly.entity_id
_entity_poly.type
_entity_poly.pdbx_seq_one_letter_code
_entity_poly.pdbx_strand_id
1 'polypeptide(L)'
;VPTGLHRTYPNILNYEAVRGAECNFWEKTLTPEYHTRFPFIRLLAGPADYTPGSMRSVTQDEFRPMDIDNTPPMSMGTRSHELSMFVIYDQWMAYLCDSPTEYNKYPDILSFLSTVPVVWDKTVPLDAKLGDYILVAKQKGKDWYVGGMTDWTARTLEVDFGILEAGVSYLADIFKDTSASGEQPKQYVCERMEITKDTKLSIPMAKGGGFAIRLLHASGSGITEVKQENPLIVYVEK
;
A
#
# COMPACT_ATOMS: atom_id res chain seq x y z
N VAL A 1 20.17 5.24 13.76
CA VAL A 1 18.76 5.53 13.96
C VAL A 1 18.53 5.83 15.43
N PRO A 2 18.22 7.07 15.79
CA PRO A 2 17.98 7.40 17.18
C PRO A 2 16.65 6.85 17.64
N THR A 3 16.66 6.00 18.64
CA THR A 3 15.45 5.45 19.25
C THR A 3 15.02 6.31 20.45
N GLY A 4 13.75 6.64 20.52
CA GLY A 4 13.16 7.35 21.65
C GLY A 4 13.35 8.87 21.67
N LEU A 5 14.08 9.49 20.74
CA LEU A 5 14.24 10.95 20.70
C LEU A 5 12.93 11.70 20.52
N HIS A 6 11.96 11.15 19.80
CA HIS A 6 10.64 11.74 19.63
C HIS A 6 9.85 11.86 20.96
N ARG A 7 10.23 11.09 22.00
CA ARG A 7 9.66 11.23 23.35
C ARG A 7 10.17 12.48 24.07
N THR A 8 11.41 12.86 23.76
CA THR A 8 12.03 14.08 24.31
C THR A 8 11.74 15.30 23.45
N TYR A 9 11.70 15.11 22.13
CA TYR A 9 11.48 16.14 21.13
C TYR A 9 10.26 15.81 20.28
N PRO A 10 9.05 16.19 20.71
CA PRO A 10 7.80 15.80 20.06
C PRO A 10 7.60 16.41 18.68
N ASN A 11 8.42 17.36 18.27
CA ASN A 11 8.46 17.90 16.92
C ASN A 11 9.20 17.00 15.92
N ILE A 12 9.87 15.94 16.39
CA ILE A 12 10.49 14.94 15.51
C ILE A 12 9.42 13.91 15.14
N LEU A 13 9.00 13.89 13.90
CA LEU A 13 7.95 13.01 13.39
C LEU A 13 8.51 11.71 12.80
N ASN A 14 9.43 11.84 11.86
CA ASN A 14 10.06 10.72 11.18
C ASN A 14 11.58 10.79 11.31
N TYR A 15 12.22 9.65 11.07
CA TYR A 15 13.65 9.60 10.82
C TYR A 15 13.88 8.94 9.47
N GLU A 16 14.79 9.45 8.68
CA GLU A 16 15.30 8.76 7.52
C GLU A 16 15.98 7.44 7.94
N ALA A 17 17.27 7.35 7.94
CA ALA A 17 18.05 6.12 8.22
C ALA A 17 17.45 4.89 7.51
N VAL A 18 17.07 5.09 6.27
CA VAL A 18 16.47 4.13 5.35
C VAL A 18 16.88 4.55 3.93
N ARG A 19 16.90 3.60 3.01
CA ARG A 19 16.88 3.92 1.59
C ARG A 19 15.42 4.14 1.19
N GLY A 20 15.03 5.39 1.07
CA GLY A 20 13.70 5.78 0.62
C GLY A 20 13.59 5.74 -0.90
N ALA A 21 12.40 6.00 -1.44
CA ALA A 21 12.15 5.91 -2.88
C ALA A 21 13.01 6.86 -3.73
N GLU A 22 13.56 7.93 -3.15
CA GLU A 22 14.52 8.83 -3.79
C GLU A 22 15.80 8.10 -4.25
N CYS A 23 16.18 6.99 -3.60
CA CYS A 23 17.33 6.19 -4.00
C CYS A 23 17.14 5.53 -5.38
N ASN A 24 15.92 5.38 -5.88
CA ASN A 24 15.65 4.95 -7.25
C ASN A 24 16.24 5.92 -8.31
N PHE A 25 16.63 7.13 -7.89
CA PHE A 25 17.27 8.10 -8.76
C PHE A 25 18.64 7.61 -9.25
N TRP A 26 19.39 6.89 -8.42
CA TRP A 26 20.79 6.48 -8.70
C TRP A 26 21.12 5.01 -8.48
N GLU A 27 20.22 4.22 -7.88
CA GLU A 27 20.53 2.82 -7.58
C GLU A 27 19.36 1.86 -7.84
N LYS A 28 19.62 0.54 -7.82
CA LYS A 28 18.66 -0.55 -8.11
C LYS A 28 18.37 -1.42 -6.89
N THR A 29 18.46 -0.87 -5.67
CA THR A 29 18.41 -1.67 -4.44
C THR A 29 17.02 -1.69 -3.80
N LEU A 30 16.11 -0.82 -4.22
CA LEU A 30 14.73 -0.76 -3.72
C LEU A 30 13.86 -1.78 -4.44
N THR A 31 14.03 -3.03 -4.04
CA THR A 31 13.30 -4.17 -4.62
C THR A 31 12.11 -4.57 -3.73
N PRO A 32 11.13 -5.32 -4.23
CA PRO A 32 10.09 -5.91 -3.41
C PRO A 32 10.58 -6.70 -2.20
N GLU A 33 11.72 -7.40 -2.29
CA GLU A 33 12.32 -8.04 -1.11
C GLU A 33 12.83 -7.02 -0.08
N TYR A 34 13.36 -5.90 -0.52
CA TYR A 34 13.73 -4.82 0.40
C TYR A 34 12.49 -4.31 1.11
N HIS A 35 11.40 -4.09 0.38
CA HIS A 35 10.14 -3.57 0.91
C HIS A 35 9.51 -4.51 1.93
N THR A 36 9.53 -5.83 1.68
CA THR A 36 8.97 -6.82 2.62
C THR A 36 9.82 -6.98 3.89
N ARG A 37 11.13 -6.69 3.85
CA ARG A 37 12.03 -6.71 5.02
C ARG A 37 11.94 -5.45 5.86
N PHE A 38 11.68 -4.33 5.23
CA PHE A 38 11.71 -3.01 5.86
C PHE A 38 10.87 -2.90 7.14
N PRO A 39 9.60 -3.36 7.21
CA PRO A 39 8.79 -3.30 8.41
C PRO A 39 9.39 -4.07 9.59
N PHE A 40 10.00 -5.21 9.35
CA PHE A 40 10.56 -6.06 10.40
C PHE A 40 11.88 -5.55 10.99
N ILE A 41 12.59 -4.73 10.26
CA ILE A 41 13.94 -4.27 10.65
C ILE A 41 13.89 -2.78 11.03
N ARG A 42 13.53 -1.94 10.06
CA ARG A 42 13.65 -0.48 10.24
C ARG A 42 12.55 0.10 11.12
N LEU A 43 11.31 -0.36 10.97
CA LEU A 43 10.18 0.18 11.74
C LEU A 43 10.20 -0.24 13.22
N LEU A 44 11.01 -1.21 13.64
CA LEU A 44 11.27 -1.50 15.05
C LEU A 44 11.84 -0.29 15.80
N ALA A 45 12.54 0.60 15.11
CA ALA A 45 13.10 1.83 15.69
C ALA A 45 12.13 3.02 15.68
N GLY A 46 10.93 2.85 15.16
CA GLY A 46 9.90 3.89 15.02
C GLY A 46 9.65 4.32 13.56
N PRO A 47 8.82 5.34 13.36
CA PRO A 47 8.42 5.81 12.03
C PRO A 47 9.60 6.15 11.13
N ALA A 48 9.43 5.92 9.85
CA ALA A 48 10.47 6.17 8.84
C ALA A 48 9.95 7.12 7.75
N ASP A 49 10.89 7.78 7.09
CA ASP A 49 10.64 8.57 5.89
C ASP A 49 11.05 7.74 4.68
N TYR A 50 10.06 7.08 4.03
CA TYR A 50 10.33 6.18 2.90
C TYR A 50 9.91 6.78 1.56
N THR A 51 8.87 7.61 1.52
CA THR A 51 8.35 8.26 0.30
C THR A 51 7.79 7.26 -0.74
N PRO A 52 6.79 6.43 -0.40
CA PRO A 52 6.19 5.46 -1.34
C PRO A 52 5.28 6.12 -2.37
N GLY A 53 4.72 5.31 -3.28
CA GLY A 53 3.61 5.70 -4.14
C GLY A 53 4.00 6.08 -5.56
N SER A 54 5.11 5.59 -6.08
CA SER A 54 5.41 5.76 -7.51
C SER A 54 4.31 5.14 -8.37
N MET A 55 3.77 5.92 -9.29
CA MET A 55 2.77 5.46 -10.28
C MET A 55 3.42 4.84 -11.52
N ARG A 56 4.75 4.99 -11.66
CA ARG A 56 5.57 4.49 -12.77
C ARG A 56 6.21 3.15 -12.42
N SER A 57 5.37 2.20 -12.03
CA SER A 57 5.76 0.83 -11.72
C SER A 57 6.29 0.11 -12.94
N VAL A 58 7.40 -0.61 -12.78
CA VAL A 58 8.07 -1.39 -13.84
C VAL A 58 8.53 -2.74 -13.33
N THR A 59 8.81 -3.66 -14.25
CA THR A 59 9.45 -4.94 -13.94
C THR A 59 10.92 -4.72 -13.53
N GLN A 60 11.53 -5.73 -12.95
CA GLN A 60 12.96 -5.69 -12.56
C GLN A 60 13.87 -5.43 -13.77
N ASP A 61 13.54 -6.01 -14.91
CA ASP A 61 14.36 -5.90 -16.13
C ASP A 61 14.22 -4.54 -16.82
N GLU A 62 13.07 -3.90 -16.66
CA GLU A 62 12.78 -2.58 -17.24
C GLU A 62 13.32 -1.44 -16.38
N PHE A 63 13.62 -1.68 -15.11
CA PHE A 63 14.03 -0.62 -14.20
C PHE A 63 15.37 0.01 -14.63
N ARG A 64 15.40 1.34 -14.68
CA ARG A 64 16.59 2.18 -14.95
C ARG A 64 16.65 3.32 -13.93
N PRO A 65 17.78 3.54 -13.26
CA PRO A 65 18.00 4.72 -12.44
C PRO A 65 17.92 6.00 -13.31
N MET A 66 17.31 7.02 -12.77
CA MET A 66 17.02 8.25 -13.50
C MET A 66 18.29 9.02 -13.92
N ASP A 67 19.32 9.07 -13.07
CA ASP A 67 20.56 9.79 -13.32
C ASP A 67 21.43 9.18 -14.42
N ILE A 68 21.25 7.89 -14.69
CA ILE A 68 22.04 7.15 -15.69
C ILE A 68 21.49 7.39 -17.10
N ASP A 69 20.17 7.26 -17.26
CA ASP A 69 19.54 7.25 -18.57
C ASP A 69 18.61 8.46 -18.80
N ASN A 70 18.59 9.44 -17.88
CA ASN A 70 17.67 10.57 -17.89
C ASN A 70 16.19 10.14 -18.07
N THR A 71 15.83 9.00 -17.49
CA THR A 71 14.49 8.45 -17.54
C THR A 71 13.59 9.08 -16.47
N PRO A 72 12.26 9.11 -16.65
CA PRO A 72 11.37 9.47 -15.54
C PRO A 72 11.55 8.57 -14.33
N PRO A 73 11.38 9.07 -13.10
CA PRO A 73 11.43 8.24 -11.89
C PRO A 73 10.49 7.04 -12.02
N MET A 74 10.96 5.88 -11.59
CA MET A 74 10.18 4.63 -11.62
C MET A 74 10.50 3.77 -10.41
N SER A 75 9.61 2.82 -10.09
CA SER A 75 9.80 1.85 -9.02
C SER A 75 9.64 0.42 -9.51
N MET A 76 10.35 -0.50 -8.89
CA MET A 76 10.21 -1.93 -9.14
C MET A 76 9.05 -2.53 -8.38
N GLY A 77 8.27 -3.39 -9.05
CA GLY A 77 7.08 -4.02 -8.51
C GLY A 77 5.79 -3.38 -9.02
N THR A 78 4.64 -3.85 -8.53
CA THR A 78 3.34 -3.41 -9.04
C THR A 78 2.87 -2.11 -8.39
N ARG A 79 1.93 -1.44 -9.04
CA ARG A 79 1.27 -0.25 -8.48
C ARG A 79 0.52 -0.57 -7.19
N SER A 80 -0.10 -1.75 -7.10
CA SER A 80 -0.78 -2.21 -5.88
C SER A 80 0.19 -2.45 -4.72
N HIS A 81 1.43 -2.86 -5.01
CA HIS A 81 2.52 -2.95 -4.03
C HIS A 81 2.85 -1.57 -3.46
N GLU A 82 3.01 -0.56 -4.31
CA GLU A 82 3.26 0.82 -3.89
C GLU A 82 2.13 1.36 -2.98
N LEU A 83 0.87 1.08 -3.31
CA LEU A 83 -0.27 1.49 -2.49
C LEU A 83 -0.29 0.78 -1.13
N SER A 84 0.12 -0.48 -1.07
CA SER A 84 0.16 -1.24 0.19
C SER A 84 1.11 -0.65 1.23
N MET A 85 2.20 0.00 0.79
CA MET A 85 3.19 0.62 1.69
C MET A 85 2.58 1.74 2.54
N PHE A 86 1.58 2.48 2.04
CA PHE A 86 0.90 3.53 2.82
C PHE A 86 0.11 2.96 4.00
N VAL A 87 -0.31 1.70 3.92
CA VAL A 87 -0.97 1.02 5.01
C VAL A 87 0.06 0.33 5.92
N ILE A 88 1.03 -0.36 5.34
CA ILE A 88 1.98 -1.21 6.09
C ILE A 88 3.00 -0.38 6.86
N TYR A 89 3.55 0.67 6.24
CA TYR A 89 4.62 1.46 6.84
C TYR A 89 4.08 2.46 7.88
N ASP A 90 4.83 2.67 8.94
CA ASP A 90 4.59 3.77 9.86
C ASP A 90 5.39 4.98 9.41
N GLN A 91 4.68 5.98 8.91
CA GLN A 91 5.20 7.23 8.35
C GLN A 91 4.31 8.36 8.85
N TRP A 92 4.66 9.00 9.95
CA TRP A 92 3.83 10.06 10.54
C TRP A 92 3.78 11.34 9.68
N MET A 93 4.70 11.46 8.76
CA MET A 93 4.67 12.41 7.66
C MET A 93 5.00 11.61 6.40
N ALA A 94 3.99 11.22 5.64
CA ALA A 94 4.15 10.47 4.41
C ALA A 94 4.20 11.42 3.22
N TYR A 95 5.34 11.48 2.55
CA TYR A 95 5.47 12.15 1.27
C TYR A 95 5.05 11.23 0.13
N LEU A 96 4.56 11.82 -0.96
CA LEU A 96 4.22 11.12 -2.19
C LEU A 96 5.43 11.14 -3.14
N CYS A 97 5.80 9.98 -3.65
CA CYS A 97 6.97 9.82 -4.54
C CYS A 97 6.79 10.50 -5.90
N ASP A 98 5.56 10.53 -6.42
CA ASP A 98 5.31 10.99 -7.77
C ASP A 98 4.75 12.43 -7.84
N SER A 99 4.61 12.96 -9.04
CA SER A 99 4.11 14.32 -9.28
C SER A 99 2.57 14.40 -9.21
N PRO A 100 2.00 15.59 -8.88
CA PRO A 100 0.54 15.79 -8.96
C PRO A 100 -0.04 15.47 -10.34
N THR A 101 0.70 15.76 -11.41
CA THR A 101 0.28 15.45 -12.78
C THR A 101 0.12 13.95 -13.01
N GLU A 102 0.99 13.14 -12.38
CA GLU A 102 0.91 11.69 -12.50
C GLU A 102 -0.27 11.13 -11.68
N TYR A 103 -0.43 11.58 -10.43
CA TYR A 103 -1.57 11.13 -9.60
C TYR A 103 -2.94 11.51 -10.17
N ASN A 104 -3.06 12.66 -10.82
CA ASN A 104 -4.32 13.11 -11.44
C ASN A 104 -4.81 12.20 -12.58
N LYS A 105 -3.97 11.32 -13.10
CA LYS A 105 -4.38 10.29 -14.08
C LYS A 105 -5.18 9.16 -13.45
N TYR A 106 -5.10 9.00 -12.12
CA TYR A 106 -5.67 7.89 -11.36
C TYR A 106 -6.53 8.44 -10.19
N PRO A 107 -7.74 8.95 -10.46
CA PRO A 107 -8.56 9.63 -9.45
C PRO A 107 -9.02 8.69 -8.31
N ASP A 108 -9.16 7.40 -8.56
CA ASP A 108 -9.45 6.38 -7.55
C ASP A 108 -8.27 6.18 -6.58
N ILE A 109 -7.05 6.08 -7.08
CA ILE A 109 -5.83 6.04 -6.26
C ILE A 109 -5.69 7.34 -5.46
N LEU A 110 -5.87 8.50 -6.11
CA LEU A 110 -5.79 9.79 -5.43
C LEU A 110 -6.82 9.90 -4.31
N SER A 111 -8.05 9.42 -4.53
CA SER A 111 -9.09 9.32 -3.50
C SER A 111 -8.67 8.42 -2.34
N PHE A 112 -8.05 7.28 -2.61
CA PHE A 112 -7.51 6.39 -1.58
C PHE A 112 -6.41 7.10 -0.78
N LEU A 113 -5.38 7.62 -1.44
CA LEU A 113 -4.23 8.26 -0.79
C LEU A 113 -4.64 9.46 0.07
N SER A 114 -5.64 10.24 -0.36
CA SER A 114 -6.13 11.40 0.39
C SER A 114 -6.83 11.02 1.71
N THR A 115 -7.17 9.76 1.91
CA THR A 115 -7.91 9.27 3.09
C THR A 115 -7.09 8.38 3.98
N VAL A 116 -5.93 7.88 3.53
CA VAL A 116 -5.06 7.02 4.35
C VAL A 116 -4.49 7.81 5.53
N PRO A 117 -4.74 7.38 6.77
CA PRO A 117 -4.19 8.05 7.95
C PRO A 117 -2.67 7.89 8.04
N VAL A 118 -1.98 8.89 8.57
CA VAL A 118 -0.55 8.81 8.88
C VAL A 118 -0.28 8.36 10.32
N VAL A 119 -1.29 8.48 11.21
CA VAL A 119 -1.24 8.01 12.60
C VAL A 119 -2.42 7.09 12.86
N TRP A 120 -2.12 5.90 13.34
CA TRP A 120 -3.08 4.82 13.54
C TRP A 120 -3.44 4.65 15.01
N ASP A 121 -4.68 4.26 15.28
CA ASP A 121 -5.16 3.96 16.64
C ASP A 121 -4.82 2.51 17.02
N LYS A 122 -4.75 1.60 16.03
CA LYS A 122 -4.42 0.20 16.24
C LYS A 122 -3.71 -0.38 15.01
N THR A 123 -2.72 -1.25 15.27
CA THR A 123 -2.06 -2.07 14.23
C THR A 123 -2.21 -3.54 14.62
N VAL A 124 -2.64 -4.36 13.69
CA VAL A 124 -2.85 -5.81 13.87
C VAL A 124 -2.08 -6.55 12.77
N PRO A 125 -0.97 -7.22 13.09
CA PRO A 125 -0.34 -8.15 12.17
C PRO A 125 -1.31 -9.33 11.94
N LEU A 126 -1.60 -9.64 10.68
CA LEU A 126 -2.48 -10.75 10.32
C LEU A 126 -1.67 -11.98 9.92
N ASP A 127 -0.69 -11.81 9.04
CA ASP A 127 0.21 -12.86 8.61
C ASP A 127 1.51 -12.24 8.05
N ALA A 128 2.64 -12.95 8.20
CA ALA A 128 3.89 -12.45 7.66
C ALA A 128 4.99 -13.52 7.67
N LYS A 129 5.91 -13.38 6.71
CA LYS A 129 7.18 -14.10 6.70
C LYS A 129 8.30 -13.15 6.30
N LEU A 130 9.28 -12.98 7.17
CA LEU A 130 10.39 -12.04 6.96
C LEU A 130 11.06 -12.24 5.60
N GLY A 131 11.04 -11.18 4.80
CA GLY A 131 11.65 -11.14 3.48
C GLY A 131 10.80 -11.72 2.36
N ASP A 132 9.71 -12.42 2.67
CA ASP A 132 8.83 -13.05 1.70
C ASP A 132 7.56 -12.21 1.49
N TYR A 133 6.79 -11.97 2.56
CA TYR A 133 5.55 -11.21 2.49
C TYR A 133 5.15 -10.64 3.86
N ILE A 134 4.22 -9.70 3.84
CA ILE A 134 3.59 -9.14 5.03
C ILE A 134 2.13 -8.80 4.75
N LEU A 135 1.28 -9.04 5.74
CA LEU A 135 -0.15 -8.71 5.77
C LEU A 135 -0.48 -8.04 7.09
N VAL A 136 -0.94 -6.80 7.04
CA VAL A 136 -1.22 -5.97 8.22
C VAL A 136 -2.58 -5.30 8.08
N ALA A 137 -3.35 -5.25 9.16
CA ALA A 137 -4.53 -4.43 9.30
C ALA A 137 -4.28 -3.28 10.27
N LYS A 138 -4.78 -2.09 9.95
CA LYS A 138 -4.67 -0.90 10.79
C LYS A 138 -6.02 -0.21 10.92
N GLN A 139 -6.27 0.39 12.08
CA GLN A 139 -7.52 1.07 12.40
C GLN A 139 -7.31 2.55 12.65
N LYS A 140 -8.25 3.35 12.15
CA LYS A 140 -8.39 4.77 12.51
C LYS A 140 -9.85 5.09 12.76
N GLY A 141 -10.18 5.49 13.99
CA GLY A 141 -11.56 5.67 14.39
C GLY A 141 -12.33 4.35 14.25
N LYS A 142 -13.36 4.35 13.41
CA LYS A 142 -14.14 3.15 13.07
C LYS A 142 -13.71 2.46 11.78
N ASP A 143 -12.89 3.13 10.97
CA ASP A 143 -12.45 2.63 9.67
C ASP A 143 -11.21 1.75 9.81
N TRP A 144 -11.09 0.77 8.90
CA TRP A 144 -9.97 -0.12 8.83
C TRP A 144 -9.27 -0.04 7.47
N TYR A 145 -8.00 -0.37 7.48
CA TYR A 145 -7.16 -0.46 6.29
C TYR A 145 -6.37 -1.75 6.35
N VAL A 146 -6.25 -2.46 5.22
CA VAL A 146 -5.45 -3.69 5.14
C VAL A 146 -4.46 -3.53 4.01
N GLY A 147 -3.19 -3.82 4.29
CA GLY A 147 -2.11 -3.83 3.31
C GLY A 147 -1.44 -5.19 3.25
N GLY A 148 -1.26 -5.70 2.05
CA GLY A 148 -0.50 -6.91 1.77
C GLY A 148 0.51 -6.68 0.67
N MET A 149 1.74 -7.19 0.83
CA MET A 149 2.77 -7.16 -0.22
C MET A 149 3.64 -8.40 -0.19
N THR A 150 4.21 -8.74 -1.33
CA THR A 150 5.09 -9.89 -1.53
C THR A 150 6.42 -9.49 -2.19
N ASP A 151 7.44 -10.34 -2.04
CA ASP A 151 8.68 -10.25 -2.79
C ASP A 151 8.47 -10.58 -4.29
N TRP A 152 9.52 -11.00 -5.01
CA TRP A 152 9.40 -11.43 -6.41
C TRP A 152 8.69 -12.77 -6.60
N THR A 153 8.16 -13.39 -5.54
CA THR A 153 7.35 -14.61 -5.64
C THR A 153 5.88 -14.26 -5.62
N ALA A 154 5.16 -14.64 -6.69
CA ALA A 154 3.71 -14.51 -6.70
C ALA A 154 3.07 -15.36 -5.59
N ARG A 155 2.12 -14.80 -4.85
CA ARG A 155 1.44 -15.45 -3.73
C ARG A 155 -0.04 -15.09 -3.70
N THR A 156 -0.80 -15.95 -3.06
CA THR A 156 -2.17 -15.62 -2.65
C THR A 156 -2.21 -15.55 -1.13
N LEU A 157 -2.74 -14.46 -0.58
CA LEU A 157 -2.95 -14.32 0.86
C LEU A 157 -4.42 -14.43 1.19
N GLU A 158 -4.70 -15.14 2.28
CA GLU A 158 -6.04 -15.20 2.87
C GLU A 158 -6.20 -14.06 3.86
N VAL A 159 -7.17 -13.19 3.62
CA VAL A 159 -7.53 -12.09 4.52
C VAL A 159 -8.76 -12.50 5.31
N ASP A 160 -8.58 -12.75 6.60
CA ASP A 160 -9.67 -13.02 7.54
C ASP A 160 -10.06 -11.72 8.25
N PHE A 161 -11.30 -11.28 8.05
CA PHE A 161 -11.84 -10.06 8.64
C PHE A 161 -12.42 -10.25 10.04
N GLY A 162 -12.09 -11.32 10.75
CA GLY A 162 -12.48 -11.59 12.14
C GLY A 162 -12.10 -10.47 13.13
N ILE A 163 -11.25 -9.54 12.73
CA ILE A 163 -10.87 -8.33 13.49
C ILE A 163 -11.96 -7.26 13.54
N LEU A 164 -12.93 -7.31 12.62
CA LEU A 164 -14.01 -6.34 12.51
C LEU A 164 -15.07 -6.52 13.60
N GLU A 165 -15.86 -5.49 13.82
CA GLU A 165 -16.96 -5.51 14.79
C GLU A 165 -18.09 -6.42 14.32
N ALA A 166 -18.58 -7.27 15.21
CA ALA A 166 -19.65 -8.20 14.89
C ALA A 166 -20.97 -7.45 14.61
N GLY A 167 -21.67 -7.86 13.56
CA GLY A 167 -22.95 -7.26 13.15
C GLY A 167 -22.81 -5.91 12.43
N VAL A 168 -21.59 -5.48 12.15
CA VAL A 168 -21.28 -4.27 11.38
C VAL A 168 -20.86 -4.62 9.97
N SER A 169 -21.38 -3.88 9.00
CA SER A 169 -20.98 -3.93 7.61
C SER A 169 -20.01 -2.80 7.28
N TYR A 170 -19.05 -3.07 6.44
CA TYR A 170 -18.07 -2.12 5.96
C TYR A 170 -18.09 -2.07 4.43
N LEU A 171 -18.07 -0.87 3.87
CA LEU A 171 -17.86 -0.70 2.44
C LEU A 171 -16.37 -0.71 2.14
N ALA A 172 -15.93 -1.71 1.39
CA ALA A 172 -14.52 -1.90 1.05
C ALA A 172 -14.21 -1.41 -0.36
N ASP A 173 -13.12 -0.63 -0.49
CA ASP A 173 -12.43 -0.38 -1.75
C ASP A 173 -11.14 -1.23 -1.75
N ILE A 174 -10.99 -2.12 -2.72
CA ILE A 174 -9.90 -3.11 -2.80
C ILE A 174 -9.07 -2.83 -4.04
N PHE A 175 -7.87 -2.31 -3.84
CA PHE A 175 -6.87 -2.12 -4.89
C PHE A 175 -5.95 -3.33 -4.90
N LYS A 176 -5.93 -4.08 -6.00
CA LYS A 176 -5.16 -5.32 -6.10
C LYS A 176 -4.59 -5.55 -7.49
N ASP A 177 -3.63 -6.44 -7.59
CA ASP A 177 -3.06 -6.87 -8.84
C ASP A 177 -4.08 -7.59 -9.73
N THR A 178 -3.88 -7.49 -11.03
CA THR A 178 -4.52 -8.33 -12.06
C THR A 178 -3.64 -9.53 -12.38
N SER A 179 -4.15 -10.46 -13.16
CA SER A 179 -3.35 -11.59 -13.68
C SER A 179 -2.18 -11.15 -14.56
N ALA A 180 -2.24 -9.94 -15.13
CA ALA A 180 -1.21 -9.37 -16.00
C ALA A 180 -0.19 -8.50 -15.23
N SER A 181 -0.44 -8.13 -13.97
CA SER A 181 0.40 -7.15 -13.24
C SER A 181 1.85 -7.61 -13.08
N GLY A 182 2.13 -8.91 -13.13
CA GLY A 182 3.51 -9.42 -13.08
C GLY A 182 4.37 -9.03 -14.29
N GLU A 183 3.78 -8.82 -15.44
CA GLU A 183 4.43 -8.40 -16.68
C GLU A 183 4.08 -6.96 -17.06
N GLN A 184 2.99 -6.42 -16.52
CA GLN A 184 2.50 -5.07 -16.73
C GLN A 184 2.23 -4.42 -15.35
N PRO A 185 3.28 -4.01 -14.63
CA PRO A 185 3.17 -3.61 -13.21
C PRO A 185 2.29 -2.40 -12.94
N LYS A 186 1.96 -1.62 -13.95
CA LYS A 186 1.04 -0.49 -13.85
C LYS A 186 -0.44 -0.92 -13.82
N GLN A 187 -0.75 -2.15 -14.22
CA GLN A 187 -2.12 -2.65 -14.17
C GLN A 187 -2.55 -2.98 -12.75
N TYR A 188 -3.73 -2.59 -12.40
CA TYR A 188 -4.41 -2.92 -11.15
C TYR A 188 -5.91 -2.92 -11.38
N VAL A 189 -6.65 -3.41 -10.42
CA VAL A 189 -8.11 -3.31 -10.36
C VAL A 189 -8.52 -2.72 -9.02
N CYS A 190 -9.53 -1.84 -9.03
CA CYS A 190 -10.20 -1.37 -7.85
C CYS A 190 -11.61 -1.99 -7.81
N GLU A 191 -11.87 -2.83 -6.83
CA GLU A 191 -13.18 -3.46 -6.61
C GLU A 191 -13.85 -2.84 -5.38
N ARG A 192 -15.16 -2.68 -5.45
CA ARG A 192 -15.96 -2.22 -4.31
C ARG A 192 -16.94 -3.30 -3.89
N MET A 193 -16.95 -3.64 -2.62
CA MET A 193 -17.85 -4.65 -2.05
C MET A 193 -18.13 -4.41 -0.58
N GLU A 194 -19.18 -5.06 -0.10
CA GLU A 194 -19.51 -5.10 1.32
C GLU A 194 -18.72 -6.22 2.02
N ILE A 195 -18.13 -5.90 3.18
CA ILE A 195 -17.35 -6.82 4.01
C ILE A 195 -17.88 -6.79 5.44
N THR A 196 -18.01 -7.97 6.02
CA THR A 196 -18.36 -8.17 7.42
C THR A 196 -17.28 -8.97 8.13
N LYS A 197 -17.40 -9.12 9.44
CA LYS A 197 -16.50 -9.93 10.26
C LYS A 197 -16.35 -11.38 9.76
N ASP A 198 -17.39 -11.95 9.14
CA ASP A 198 -17.40 -13.33 8.69
C ASP A 198 -16.85 -13.52 7.27
N THR A 199 -16.48 -12.40 6.62
CA THR A 199 -15.91 -12.43 5.28
C THR A 199 -14.49 -12.97 5.30
N LYS A 200 -14.13 -13.76 4.29
CA LYS A 200 -12.76 -14.19 3.98
C LYS A 200 -12.49 -13.94 2.52
N LEU A 201 -11.37 -13.32 2.23
CA LEU A 201 -10.95 -13.04 0.85
C LEU A 201 -9.61 -13.70 0.57
N SER A 202 -9.56 -14.37 -0.56
CA SER A 202 -8.33 -14.92 -1.14
C SER A 202 -7.84 -13.93 -2.21
N ILE A 203 -6.73 -13.24 -1.94
CA ILE A 203 -6.23 -12.17 -2.80
C ILE A 203 -4.91 -12.59 -3.43
N PRO A 204 -4.89 -12.84 -4.75
CA PRO A 204 -3.67 -13.13 -5.47
C PRO A 204 -2.83 -11.86 -5.64
N MET A 205 -1.52 -12.00 -5.47
CA MET A 205 -0.51 -10.98 -5.75
C MET A 205 0.44 -11.48 -6.81
N ALA A 206 0.76 -10.65 -7.77
CA ALA A 206 1.78 -10.92 -8.77
C ALA A 206 3.19 -10.96 -8.16
N LYS A 207 4.21 -11.33 -8.92
CA LYS A 207 5.62 -11.14 -8.54
C LYS A 207 5.89 -9.65 -8.29
N GLY A 208 6.45 -9.32 -7.13
CA GLY A 208 6.63 -7.92 -6.71
C GLY A 208 5.30 -7.19 -6.50
N GLY A 209 4.26 -7.92 -6.18
CA GLY A 209 2.90 -7.44 -6.11
C GLY A 209 2.40 -7.11 -4.71
N GLY A 210 1.15 -6.65 -4.64
CA GLY A 210 0.50 -6.29 -3.40
C GLY A 210 -0.98 -5.96 -3.55
N PHE A 211 -1.57 -5.51 -2.45
CA PHE A 211 -2.91 -4.95 -2.42
C PHE A 211 -3.09 -3.99 -1.24
N ALA A 212 -4.03 -3.07 -1.39
CA ALA A 212 -4.47 -2.17 -0.33
C ALA A 212 -6.00 -2.16 -0.27
N ILE A 213 -6.56 -2.25 0.94
CA ILE A 213 -7.99 -2.22 1.18
C ILE A 213 -8.30 -1.08 2.14
N ARG A 214 -9.30 -0.27 1.80
CA ARG A 214 -9.95 0.68 2.71
C ARG A 214 -11.33 0.15 3.08
N LEU A 215 -11.64 0.06 4.36
CA LEU A 215 -12.90 -0.42 4.92
C LEU A 215 -13.59 0.72 5.66
N LEU A 216 -14.60 1.32 5.05
CA LEU A 216 -15.38 2.40 5.64
C LEU A 216 -16.53 1.82 6.46
N HIS A 217 -16.59 2.19 7.74
CA HIS A 217 -17.67 1.76 8.63
C HIS A 217 -19.02 2.30 8.15
N ALA A 218 -19.97 1.42 7.86
CA ALA A 218 -21.33 1.83 7.55
C ALA A 218 -21.99 2.35 8.83
N SER A 219 -21.96 3.67 9.03
CA SER A 219 -22.77 4.31 10.07
C SER A 219 -24.21 4.15 9.69
N GLY A 220 -25.05 3.56 10.56
CA GLY A 220 -26.43 3.14 10.30
C GLY A 220 -27.45 4.22 9.94
N SER A 221 -27.12 5.15 9.07
CA SER A 221 -28.05 6.07 8.43
C SER A 221 -27.46 6.53 7.08
N GLY A 222 -27.83 5.81 6.03
CA GLY A 222 -27.63 6.25 4.67
C GLY A 222 -26.47 5.60 3.92
N ILE A 223 -26.53 4.29 3.73
CA ILE A 223 -26.10 3.75 2.43
C ILE A 223 -27.19 4.26 1.46
N THR A 224 -27.01 5.50 1.00
CA THR A 224 -27.65 5.89 -0.25
C THR A 224 -27.11 4.87 -1.25
N GLU A 225 -28.01 4.13 -1.90
CA GLU A 225 -27.67 3.24 -3.01
C GLU A 225 -26.60 3.94 -3.86
N VAL A 226 -25.33 3.59 -3.64
CA VAL A 226 -24.32 3.88 -4.65
C VAL A 226 -24.69 2.92 -5.76
N LYS A 227 -25.47 3.43 -6.72
CA LYS A 227 -25.70 2.74 -7.98
C LYS A 227 -24.36 2.20 -8.40
N GLN A 228 -24.28 0.89 -8.57
CA GLN A 228 -23.15 0.20 -9.19
C GLN A 228 -23.00 0.74 -10.62
N GLU A 229 -22.41 1.92 -10.75
CA GLU A 229 -21.90 2.39 -12.03
C GLU A 229 -20.49 1.80 -12.16
N ASN A 230 -20.44 0.66 -12.81
CA ASN A 230 -19.28 -0.15 -13.17
C ASN A 230 -18.51 -0.85 -12.01
N PRO A 231 -18.71 -2.16 -11.82
CA PRO A 231 -17.99 -2.94 -10.81
C PRO A 231 -16.53 -3.24 -11.13
N LEU A 232 -16.02 -2.86 -12.31
CA LEU A 232 -14.63 -3.11 -12.72
C LEU A 232 -14.08 -1.90 -13.48
N ILE A 233 -13.31 -1.06 -12.81
CA ILE A 233 -12.47 -0.09 -13.48
C ILE A 233 -11.12 -0.75 -13.71
N VAL A 234 -10.94 -1.35 -14.88
CA VAL A 234 -9.63 -1.84 -15.34
C VAL A 234 -8.94 -0.70 -16.05
N TYR A 235 -7.94 -0.07 -15.41
CA TYR A 235 -7.09 0.88 -16.08
C TYR A 235 -6.03 0.12 -16.89
N VAL A 236 -6.22 0.08 -18.19
CA VAL A 236 -5.24 -0.41 -19.17
C VAL A 236 -4.66 0.81 -19.88
N GLU A 237 -3.41 1.17 -19.58
CA GLU A 237 -2.68 2.12 -20.42
C GLU A 237 -2.41 1.46 -21.79
N LYS A 238 -2.78 2.16 -22.87
CA LYS A 238 -2.44 1.77 -24.24
C LYS A 238 -1.02 2.16 -24.58
#